data_21edaf681d87b047e94affe5df3f74dc
#
_entry.id   21edaf681d87b047e94affe5df3f74dc
#
_cell.length_a   1.000
_cell.length_b   1.000
_cell.length_c   1.000
_cell.angle_alpha   90.00
_cell.angle_beta   90.00
_cell.angle_gamma   90.00
#
_symmetry.space_group_name_H-M   'P 1'
#
loop_
_entity.id
_entity.type
_entity.pdbx_description
1 polymer ?
#
loop_
_entity_poly.entity_id
_entity_poly.type
_entity_poly.pdbx_seq_one_letter_code
_entity_poly.pdbx_strand_id
1 'polypeptide(L)'
;VVPSATTDLELRRVAAYRSKGRLPVIIWSHPTNGATISRSSQPKPGVQNKRSSDDERYLDNIRRLAQGQRMVIVDARSKVATQGNRVMGLGTELVRYYEGIEMFYGNIANIHTARDSLSEVQKLCFARDLAGNDAESGGATFWGRLDGTKWLSQVHSILCAAVKTVELVHYERTAVLVHCS
;
A
#
# COMPACT_ATOMS: atom_id res chain seq x y z
N VAL A 1 -11.20 -2.39 -14.20
CA VAL A 1 -12.60 -1.90 -14.35
C VAL A 1 -12.72 -0.57 -13.65
N VAL A 2 -13.58 0.32 -14.13
CA VAL A 2 -13.90 1.63 -13.55
C VAL A 2 -15.42 1.73 -13.34
N PRO A 3 -15.92 2.57 -12.39
CA PRO A 3 -17.34 2.78 -12.20
C PRO A 3 -18.01 3.33 -13.48
N SER A 4 -19.15 2.77 -13.86
CA SER A 4 -19.88 3.16 -15.08
C SER A 4 -20.41 4.61 -15.06
N ALA A 5 -20.57 5.18 -13.86
CA ALA A 5 -20.99 6.57 -13.68
C ALA A 5 -19.89 7.60 -13.98
N THR A 6 -18.69 7.19 -14.42
CA THR A 6 -17.54 8.07 -14.63
C THR A 6 -17.28 8.26 -16.11
N THR A 7 -17.20 9.51 -16.56
CA THR A 7 -16.90 9.86 -17.96
C THR A 7 -15.41 9.79 -18.27
N ASP A 8 -15.03 9.66 -19.54
CA ASP A 8 -13.64 9.66 -19.98
C ASP A 8 -12.90 10.96 -19.62
N LEU A 9 -13.60 12.09 -19.61
CA LEU A 9 -13.03 13.37 -19.22
C LEU A 9 -12.66 13.38 -17.73
N GLU A 10 -13.55 12.86 -16.88
CA GLU A 10 -13.28 12.69 -15.45
C GLU A 10 -12.11 11.74 -15.21
N LEU A 11 -12.06 10.60 -15.89
CA LEU A 11 -10.93 9.66 -15.79
C LEU A 11 -9.59 10.33 -16.12
N ARG A 12 -9.54 11.17 -17.16
CA ARG A 12 -8.34 11.93 -17.51
C ARG A 12 -7.92 12.91 -16.40
N ARG A 13 -8.88 13.59 -15.76
CA ARG A 13 -8.62 14.52 -14.64
C ARG A 13 -8.14 13.78 -13.40
N VAL A 14 -8.76 12.65 -13.06
CA VAL A 14 -8.30 11.77 -11.97
C VAL A 14 -6.87 11.28 -12.26
N ALA A 15 -6.61 10.78 -13.47
CA ALA A 15 -5.27 10.35 -13.87
C ALA A 15 -4.23 11.47 -13.75
N ALA A 16 -4.59 12.71 -14.13
CA ALA A 16 -3.69 13.86 -14.00
C ALA A 16 -3.30 14.17 -12.55
N TYR A 17 -4.19 13.90 -11.58
CA TYR A 17 -3.94 14.09 -10.15
C TYR A 17 -3.13 12.94 -9.53
N ARG A 18 -3.08 11.77 -10.15
CA ARG A 18 -2.32 10.60 -9.69
C ARG A 18 -0.90 10.57 -10.28
N SER A 19 0.05 10.07 -9.51
CA SER A 19 1.44 9.92 -9.96
C SER A 19 1.48 9.04 -11.21
N LYS A 20 2.27 9.43 -12.21
CA LYS A 20 2.42 8.71 -13.50
C LYS A 20 1.09 8.44 -14.22
N GLY A 21 0.04 9.21 -13.92
CA GLY A 21 -1.28 9.04 -14.55
C GLY A 21 -2.01 7.74 -14.17
N ARG A 22 -1.63 7.05 -13.11
CA ARG A 22 -2.22 5.77 -12.72
C ARG A 22 -3.42 5.99 -11.82
N LEU A 23 -4.60 6.15 -12.42
CA LEU A 23 -5.86 6.30 -11.69
C LEU A 23 -6.24 5.01 -10.94
N PRO A 24 -7.11 5.10 -9.91
CA PRO A 24 -7.63 3.92 -9.24
C PRO A 24 -8.44 3.03 -10.20
N VAL A 25 -8.12 1.75 -10.23
CA VAL A 25 -8.86 0.75 -11.02
C VAL A 25 -9.28 -0.41 -10.12
N ILE A 26 -10.52 -0.86 -10.25
CA ILE A 26 -11.04 -2.02 -9.56
C ILE A 26 -10.40 -3.26 -10.19
N ILE A 27 -9.69 -4.04 -9.37
CA ILE A 27 -9.00 -5.27 -9.79
C ILE A 27 -9.71 -6.53 -9.31
N TRP A 28 -10.53 -6.40 -8.28
CA TRP A 28 -11.30 -7.50 -7.72
C TRP A 28 -12.58 -6.98 -7.06
N SER A 29 -13.65 -7.79 -7.10
CA SER A 29 -14.92 -7.50 -6.44
C SER A 29 -15.39 -8.71 -5.64
N HIS A 30 -15.86 -8.49 -4.45
CA HIS A 30 -16.43 -9.55 -3.61
C HIS A 30 -17.72 -10.07 -4.22
N PRO A 31 -17.91 -11.40 -4.36
CA PRO A 31 -19.02 -11.96 -5.14
C PRO A 31 -20.41 -11.69 -4.55
N THR A 32 -20.52 -11.38 -3.25
CA THR A 32 -21.82 -11.27 -2.56
C THR A 32 -22.08 -9.94 -1.86
N ASN A 33 -21.05 -9.16 -1.52
CA ASN A 33 -21.22 -7.95 -0.70
C ASN A 33 -20.85 -6.63 -1.40
N GLY A 34 -20.43 -6.70 -2.67
CA GLY A 34 -20.07 -5.53 -3.47
C GLY A 34 -18.79 -4.81 -3.07
N ALA A 35 -18.10 -5.26 -2.01
CA ALA A 35 -16.81 -4.69 -1.64
C ALA A 35 -15.77 -4.93 -2.76
N THR A 36 -14.91 -3.95 -2.97
CA THR A 36 -13.93 -4.00 -4.07
C THR A 36 -12.51 -3.80 -3.55
N ILE A 37 -11.55 -4.40 -4.27
CA ILE A 37 -10.14 -4.03 -4.13
C ILE A 37 -9.75 -3.26 -5.39
N SER A 38 -9.23 -2.05 -5.18
CA SER A 38 -8.75 -1.18 -6.24
C SER A 38 -7.25 -0.91 -6.08
N ARG A 39 -6.56 -0.60 -7.18
CA ARG A 39 -5.16 -0.18 -7.17
C ARG A 39 -4.98 1.16 -7.87
N SER A 40 -4.05 1.97 -7.35
CA SER A 40 -3.64 3.22 -7.99
C SER A 40 -2.17 3.55 -7.67
N SER A 41 -1.71 4.68 -8.15
CA SER A 41 -0.55 5.37 -7.58
C SER A 41 -0.98 6.43 -6.57
N GLN A 42 -0.01 6.95 -5.82
CA GLN A 42 -0.24 8.04 -4.87
C GLN A 42 -0.79 9.30 -5.55
N PRO A 43 -1.62 10.10 -4.86
CA PRO A 43 -2.06 11.42 -5.34
C PRO A 43 -0.92 12.44 -5.28
N LYS A 44 -1.16 13.61 -5.87
CA LYS A 44 -0.22 14.74 -5.93
C LYS A 44 -0.70 15.97 -5.14
N PRO A 45 -1.00 15.86 -3.82
CA PRO A 45 -1.38 17.02 -3.03
C PRO A 45 -0.20 17.97 -2.79
N GLY A 46 1.03 17.46 -2.70
CA GLY A 46 2.22 18.21 -2.37
C GLY A 46 2.12 18.95 -1.03
N VAL A 47 3.07 19.86 -0.80
CA VAL A 47 3.09 20.70 0.41
C VAL A 47 1.92 21.72 0.45
N GLN A 48 1.41 22.10 -0.72
CA GLN A 48 0.29 23.04 -0.85
C GLN A 48 -1.07 22.40 -0.59
N ASN A 49 -1.14 21.10 -0.29
CA ASN A 49 -2.39 20.36 -0.08
C ASN A 49 -3.40 20.53 -1.24
N LYS A 50 -2.94 20.44 -2.47
CA LYS A 50 -3.81 20.53 -3.65
C LYS A 50 -4.90 19.48 -3.59
N ARG A 51 -6.12 19.88 -3.94
CA ARG A 51 -7.30 19.01 -4.00
C ARG A 51 -7.64 18.68 -5.45
N SER A 52 -8.39 17.59 -5.61
CA SER A 52 -9.04 17.24 -6.86
C SER A 52 -10.45 16.74 -6.57
N SER A 53 -11.45 17.57 -6.84
CA SER A 53 -12.86 17.19 -6.69
C SER A 53 -13.25 16.02 -7.61
N ASP A 54 -12.60 15.88 -8.75
CA ASP A 54 -12.80 14.74 -9.63
C ASP A 54 -12.29 13.43 -8.99
N ASP A 55 -11.12 13.46 -8.33
CA ASP A 55 -10.59 12.31 -7.60
C ASP A 55 -11.44 11.95 -6.38
N GLU A 56 -11.88 12.95 -5.62
CA GLU A 56 -12.77 12.79 -4.46
C GLU A 56 -14.09 12.12 -4.88
N ARG A 57 -14.74 12.63 -5.93
CA ARG A 57 -15.98 12.05 -6.48
C ARG A 57 -15.77 10.64 -7.06
N TYR A 58 -14.64 10.43 -7.73
CA TYR A 58 -14.32 9.14 -8.30
C TYR A 58 -14.15 8.06 -7.22
N LEU A 59 -13.44 8.36 -6.13
CA LEU A 59 -13.33 7.43 -5.00
C LEU A 59 -14.66 7.23 -4.29
N ASP A 60 -15.51 8.26 -4.20
CA ASP A 60 -16.87 8.13 -3.66
C ASP A 60 -17.72 7.17 -4.52
N ASN A 61 -17.62 7.23 -5.85
CA ASN A 61 -18.29 6.29 -6.75
C ASN A 61 -17.83 4.84 -6.48
N ILE A 62 -16.53 4.59 -6.23
CA ILE A 62 -16.04 3.25 -5.88
C ILE A 62 -16.54 2.83 -4.50
N ARG A 63 -16.50 3.73 -3.51
CA ARG A 63 -16.97 3.49 -2.14
C ARG A 63 -18.42 3.02 -2.09
N ARG A 64 -19.29 3.66 -2.88
CA ARG A 64 -20.72 3.36 -2.93
C ARG A 64 -21.05 2.00 -3.53
N LEU A 65 -20.11 1.31 -4.17
CA LEU A 65 -20.34 -0.05 -4.66
C LEU A 65 -20.38 -1.07 -3.51
N ALA A 66 -19.70 -0.80 -2.40
CA ALA A 66 -19.70 -1.68 -1.23
C ALA A 66 -20.95 -1.48 -0.38
N GLN A 67 -21.54 -2.57 0.10
CA GLN A 67 -22.72 -2.52 0.98
C GLN A 67 -22.49 -1.71 2.25
N GLY A 68 -21.28 -1.74 2.81
CA GLY A 68 -20.90 -0.95 3.96
C GLY A 68 -20.77 0.55 3.69
N GLN A 69 -20.83 0.98 2.43
CA GLN A 69 -20.66 2.36 1.98
C GLN A 69 -19.45 3.07 2.61
N ARG A 70 -18.40 2.31 2.91
CA ARG A 70 -17.13 2.78 3.46
C ARG A 70 -15.99 2.40 2.54
N MET A 71 -14.89 3.13 2.63
CA MET A 71 -13.64 2.78 1.96
C MET A 71 -12.47 2.96 2.91
N VAL A 72 -11.51 2.07 2.83
CA VAL A 72 -10.21 2.25 3.47
C VAL A 72 -9.13 2.33 2.39
N ILE A 73 -8.36 3.39 2.42
CA ILE A 73 -7.15 3.52 1.62
C ILE A 73 -6.00 2.86 2.38
N VAL A 74 -5.45 1.81 1.80
CA VAL A 74 -4.26 1.11 2.30
C VAL A 74 -3.05 1.70 1.59
N ASP A 75 -2.39 2.68 2.22
CA ASP A 75 -1.08 3.12 1.78
C ASP A 75 -0.05 2.10 2.26
N ALA A 76 0.59 1.41 1.32
CA ALA A 76 1.57 0.37 1.65
C ALA A 76 2.76 0.91 2.47
N ARG A 77 3.07 2.20 2.36
CA ARG A 77 4.19 2.86 3.04
C ARG A 77 3.89 3.13 4.51
N SER A 78 4.92 3.50 5.25
CA SER A 78 4.77 4.08 6.58
C SER A 78 4.28 5.55 6.49
N LYS A 79 3.62 6.02 7.53
CA LYS A 79 3.18 7.43 7.62
C LYS A 79 4.35 8.42 7.46
N VAL A 80 5.53 8.09 7.99
CA VAL A 80 6.74 8.91 7.86
C VAL A 80 7.18 9.00 6.40
N ALA A 81 7.22 7.86 5.70
CA ALA A 81 7.61 7.83 4.28
C ALA A 81 6.64 8.65 3.39
N THR A 82 5.35 8.69 3.71
CA THR A 82 4.39 9.51 2.96
C THR A 82 4.64 11.01 3.14
N GLN A 83 5.08 11.44 4.31
CA GLN A 83 5.41 12.86 4.57
C GLN A 83 6.63 13.31 3.75
N GLY A 84 7.68 12.48 3.65
CA GLY A 84 8.84 12.78 2.80
C GLY A 84 8.47 13.02 1.34
N ASN A 85 7.51 12.25 0.80
CA ASN A 85 7.05 12.40 -0.58
C ASN A 85 6.28 13.72 -0.85
N ARG A 86 5.76 14.38 0.17
CA ARG A 86 5.04 15.66 0.01
C ARG A 86 5.94 16.78 -0.48
N VAL A 87 7.20 16.80 -0.05
CA VAL A 87 8.18 17.78 -0.52
C VAL A 87 8.40 17.67 -2.03
N MET A 88 8.25 16.47 -2.57
CA MET A 88 8.37 16.19 -4.03
C MET A 88 7.04 16.42 -4.79
N GLY A 89 6.05 17.06 -4.19
CA GLY A 89 4.74 17.31 -4.81
C GLY A 89 3.79 16.10 -4.81
N LEU A 90 4.16 15.02 -4.14
CA LEU A 90 3.41 13.78 -4.02
C LEU A 90 2.77 13.67 -2.62
N GLY A 91 2.27 12.51 -2.21
CA GLY A 91 1.79 12.33 -0.83
C GLY A 91 0.74 11.24 -0.69
N THR A 92 -0.25 11.52 0.12
CA THR A 92 -1.39 10.66 0.38
C THR A 92 -2.67 11.50 0.40
N GLU A 93 -3.81 10.85 0.31
CA GLU A 93 -5.12 11.48 0.34
C GLU A 93 -5.31 12.29 1.63
N LEU A 94 -5.91 13.45 1.49
CA LEU A 94 -6.31 14.30 2.61
C LEU A 94 -7.71 13.89 3.03
N VAL A 95 -7.83 12.85 3.87
CA VAL A 95 -9.11 12.18 4.22
C VAL A 95 -10.23 13.12 4.64
N ARG A 96 -9.91 14.30 5.17
CA ARG A 96 -10.91 15.34 5.51
C ARG A 96 -11.75 15.81 4.30
N TYR A 97 -11.32 15.53 3.07
CA TYR A 97 -12.03 15.90 1.84
C TYR A 97 -12.70 14.69 1.17
N TYR A 98 -12.53 13.48 1.73
CA TYR A 98 -13.07 12.24 1.19
C TYR A 98 -14.09 11.65 2.17
N GLU A 99 -15.37 11.79 1.85
CA GLU A 99 -16.45 11.31 2.70
C GLU A 99 -16.43 9.79 2.86
N GLY A 100 -16.52 9.30 4.10
CA GLY A 100 -16.57 7.87 4.40
C GLY A 100 -15.30 7.10 4.04
N ILE A 101 -14.16 7.80 3.91
CA ILE A 101 -12.84 7.21 3.60
C ILE A 101 -11.91 7.34 4.81
N GLU A 102 -11.27 6.25 5.15
CA GLU A 102 -10.26 6.15 6.20
C GLU A 102 -8.90 5.75 5.63
N MET A 103 -7.83 5.99 6.39
CA MET A 103 -6.45 5.62 6.01
C MET A 103 -5.91 4.53 6.91
N PHE A 104 -5.28 3.54 6.29
CA PHE A 104 -4.43 2.55 6.94
C PHE A 104 -3.03 2.56 6.32
N TYR A 105 -1.99 2.58 7.14
CA TYR A 105 -0.59 2.53 6.69
C TYR A 105 -0.03 1.13 6.91
N GLY A 106 0.40 0.49 5.82
CA GLY A 106 0.89 -0.90 5.84
C GLY A 106 2.29 -1.07 6.43
N ASN A 107 3.03 0.02 6.61
CA ASN A 107 4.42 0.00 7.10
C ASN A 107 5.35 -0.94 6.32
N ILE A 108 5.04 -1.19 5.06
CA ILE A 108 5.85 -2.02 4.17
C ILE A 108 7.04 -1.18 3.68
N ALA A 109 8.24 -1.74 3.79
CA ALA A 109 9.45 -1.10 3.31
C ALA A 109 9.42 -0.91 1.78
N ASN A 110 10.22 0.03 1.27
CA ASN A 110 10.33 0.21 -0.17
C ASN A 110 11.00 -1.00 -0.85
N ILE A 111 10.80 -1.13 -2.15
CA ILE A 111 11.27 -2.28 -2.95
C ILE A 111 12.80 -2.46 -2.89
N HIS A 112 13.58 -1.40 -2.73
CA HIS A 112 15.04 -1.49 -2.62
C HIS A 112 15.44 -2.11 -1.29
N THR A 113 14.88 -1.64 -0.19
CA THR A 113 15.09 -2.23 1.15
C THR A 113 14.67 -3.70 1.19
N ALA A 114 13.53 -4.05 0.57
CA ALA A 114 13.06 -5.43 0.49
C ALA A 114 14.03 -6.32 -0.30
N ARG A 115 14.52 -5.83 -1.44
CA ARG A 115 15.50 -6.55 -2.27
C ARG A 115 16.84 -6.74 -1.56
N ASP A 116 17.33 -5.69 -0.90
CA ASP A 116 18.60 -5.75 -0.16
C ASP A 116 18.50 -6.74 1.00
N SER A 117 17.40 -6.72 1.74
CA SER A 117 17.09 -7.68 2.79
C SER A 117 17.05 -9.13 2.28
N LEU A 118 16.41 -9.39 1.13
CA LEU A 118 16.40 -10.71 0.49
C LEU A 118 17.82 -11.15 0.09
N SER A 119 18.62 -10.23 -0.47
CA SER A 119 20.01 -10.50 -0.83
C SER A 119 20.83 -10.93 0.38
N GLU A 120 20.66 -10.27 1.54
CA GLU A 120 21.36 -10.65 2.78
C GLU A 120 20.93 -12.05 3.28
N VAL A 121 19.62 -12.38 3.19
CA VAL A 121 19.16 -13.77 3.48
C VAL A 121 19.81 -14.77 2.53
N GLN A 122 19.86 -14.47 1.24
CA GLN A 122 20.50 -15.35 0.26
C GLN A 122 22.00 -15.57 0.60
N LYS A 123 22.74 -14.51 0.90
CA LYS A 123 24.14 -14.63 1.33
C LYS A 123 24.27 -15.51 2.58
N LEU A 124 23.40 -15.31 3.56
CA LEU A 124 23.38 -16.08 4.79
C LEU A 124 23.12 -17.57 4.54
N CYS A 125 22.16 -17.90 3.66
CA CYS A 125 21.79 -19.27 3.35
C CYS A 125 22.83 -20.00 2.46
N PHE A 126 23.53 -19.26 1.60
CA PHE A 126 24.50 -19.85 0.66
C PHE A 126 25.96 -19.69 1.14
N ALA A 127 26.19 -19.06 2.31
CA ALA A 127 27.53 -19.02 2.90
C ALA A 127 27.99 -20.42 3.24
N ARG A 128 29.11 -20.88 2.61
CA ARG A 128 29.69 -22.22 2.85
C ARG A 128 30.18 -22.42 4.29
N ASP A 129 30.39 -21.33 5.02
CA ASP A 129 30.94 -21.34 6.36
C ASP A 129 29.93 -21.69 7.47
N LEU A 130 28.66 -21.98 7.11
CA LEU A 130 27.67 -22.49 8.07
C LEU A 130 27.97 -23.93 8.53
N ALA A 131 28.97 -24.57 7.95
CA ALA A 131 29.24 -25.99 8.16
C ALA A 131 30.30 -26.32 9.22
N GLY A 132 30.78 -25.38 10.03
CA GLY A 132 31.80 -25.82 10.94
C GLY A 132 32.32 -25.03 12.12
N ASN A 133 32.16 -23.71 12.19
CA ASN A 133 32.88 -22.96 13.23
C ASN A 133 32.06 -21.87 13.94
N ASP A 134 30.83 -22.21 14.37
CA ASP A 134 30.07 -21.30 15.26
C ASP A 134 30.70 -21.12 16.66
N ALA A 135 31.75 -21.88 16.96
CA ALA A 135 32.39 -21.89 18.31
C ALA A 135 33.56 -20.91 18.47
N GLU A 136 34.18 -20.41 17.40
CA GLU A 136 35.41 -19.59 17.52
C GLU A 136 35.26 -18.14 17.10
N SER A 137 34.23 -17.75 16.35
CA SER A 137 33.96 -16.34 16.12
C SER A 137 32.88 -15.90 17.10
N GLY A 138 33.16 -15.03 18.05
CA GLY A 138 32.19 -14.40 18.96
C GLY A 138 31.05 -13.68 18.22
N GLY A 139 30.59 -14.29 17.17
CA GLY A 139 29.60 -13.85 16.19
C GLY A 139 28.19 -14.28 16.54
N ALA A 140 27.25 -13.46 16.15
CA ALA A 140 25.82 -13.73 16.30
C ALA A 140 25.47 -15.12 15.71
N THR A 141 24.61 -15.86 16.42
CA THR A 141 24.06 -17.13 15.93
C THR A 141 23.39 -16.95 14.56
N PHE A 142 23.17 -18.04 13.81
CA PHE A 142 22.43 -18.00 12.56
C PHE A 142 21.12 -17.20 12.69
N TRP A 143 20.36 -17.43 13.75
CA TRP A 143 19.11 -16.74 14.03
C TRP A 143 19.28 -15.23 14.26
N GLY A 144 20.32 -14.83 14.97
CA GLY A 144 20.65 -13.41 15.15
C GLY A 144 21.04 -12.73 13.84
N ARG A 145 21.79 -13.42 12.99
CA ARG A 145 22.14 -12.93 11.63
C ARG A 145 20.90 -12.85 10.73
N LEU A 146 20.01 -13.84 10.79
CA LEU A 146 18.75 -13.84 10.05
C LEU A 146 17.85 -12.68 10.50
N ASP A 147 17.72 -12.46 11.80
CA ASP A 147 16.97 -11.30 12.33
C ASP A 147 17.60 -9.97 11.88
N GLY A 148 18.92 -9.91 11.84
CA GLY A 148 19.66 -8.75 11.34
C GLY A 148 19.31 -8.36 9.90
N THR A 149 18.93 -9.30 9.05
CA THR A 149 18.49 -9.03 7.66
C THR A 149 17.18 -8.27 7.58
N LYS A 150 16.34 -8.30 8.61
CA LYS A 150 14.98 -7.75 8.67
C LYS A 150 13.98 -8.36 7.66
N TRP A 151 14.35 -9.44 6.97
CA TRP A 151 13.49 -10.08 5.96
C TRP A 151 12.18 -10.57 6.55
N LEU A 152 12.22 -11.29 7.66
CA LEU A 152 11.02 -11.82 8.30
C LEU A 152 10.09 -10.70 8.78
N SER A 153 10.64 -9.58 9.28
CA SER A 153 9.85 -8.41 9.66
C SER A 153 9.14 -7.78 8.46
N GLN A 154 9.77 -7.77 7.28
CA GLN A 154 9.14 -7.26 6.06
C GLN A 154 8.03 -8.18 5.57
N VAL A 155 8.27 -9.50 5.56
CA VAL A 155 7.24 -10.50 5.23
C VAL A 155 6.05 -10.36 6.18
N HIS A 156 6.31 -10.22 7.48
CA HIS A 156 5.27 -9.99 8.49
C HIS A 156 4.42 -8.76 8.18
N SER A 157 5.05 -7.61 7.87
CA SER A 157 4.32 -6.38 7.54
C SER A 157 3.40 -6.56 6.31
N ILE A 158 3.89 -7.25 5.28
CA ILE A 158 3.09 -7.56 4.08
C ILE A 158 1.89 -8.45 4.43
N LEU A 159 2.11 -9.50 5.20
CA LEU A 159 1.04 -10.41 5.61
C LEU A 159 0.00 -9.70 6.49
N CYS A 160 0.42 -8.86 7.44
CA CYS A 160 -0.51 -8.06 8.24
C CYS A 160 -1.37 -7.14 7.38
N ALA A 161 -0.79 -6.45 6.41
CA ALA A 161 -1.54 -5.58 5.50
C ALA A 161 -2.51 -6.39 4.60
N ALA A 162 -2.11 -7.57 4.16
CA ALA A 162 -2.96 -8.48 3.38
C ALA A 162 -4.15 -8.99 4.21
N VAL A 163 -3.90 -9.48 5.43
CA VAL A 163 -4.96 -9.94 6.36
C VAL A 163 -5.93 -8.80 6.65
N LYS A 164 -5.43 -7.60 6.97
CA LYS A 164 -6.29 -6.42 7.19
C LYS A 164 -7.15 -6.10 5.96
N THR A 165 -6.60 -6.23 4.75
CA THR A 165 -7.36 -6.03 3.52
C THR A 165 -8.49 -7.06 3.39
N VAL A 166 -8.23 -8.33 3.71
CA VAL A 166 -9.26 -9.40 3.70
C VAL A 166 -10.34 -9.12 4.74
N GLU A 167 -9.98 -8.74 5.95
CA GLU A 167 -10.94 -8.38 7.01
C GLU A 167 -11.88 -7.25 6.55
N LEU A 168 -11.32 -6.18 5.97
CA LEU A 168 -12.08 -5.05 5.46
C LEU A 168 -13.09 -5.47 4.38
N VAL A 169 -12.66 -6.23 3.38
CA VAL A 169 -13.55 -6.57 2.25
C VAL A 169 -14.54 -7.67 2.60
N HIS A 170 -14.14 -8.67 3.39
CA HIS A 170 -14.99 -9.84 3.68
C HIS A 170 -15.94 -9.60 4.86
N TYR A 171 -15.41 -9.17 6.00
CA TYR A 171 -16.20 -9.03 7.23
C TYR A 171 -16.81 -7.63 7.36
N GLU A 172 -16.04 -6.57 7.10
CA GLU A 172 -16.51 -5.20 7.23
C GLU A 172 -17.25 -4.69 5.97
N ARG A 173 -17.27 -5.46 4.87
CA ARG A 173 -17.94 -5.13 3.61
C ARG A 173 -17.53 -3.75 3.07
N THR A 174 -16.27 -3.42 3.24
CA THR A 174 -15.66 -2.11 2.97
C THR A 174 -14.85 -2.17 1.70
N ALA A 175 -14.98 -1.18 0.82
CA ALA A 175 -14.12 -1.04 -0.36
C ALA A 175 -12.68 -0.72 0.08
N VAL A 176 -11.70 -1.25 -0.63
CA VAL A 176 -10.29 -1.00 -0.34
C VAL A 176 -9.58 -0.44 -1.57
N LEU A 177 -8.84 0.65 -1.38
CA LEU A 177 -7.90 1.17 -2.37
C LEU A 177 -6.47 0.94 -1.86
N VAL A 178 -5.70 0.14 -2.59
CA VAL A 178 -4.28 -0.09 -2.26
C VAL A 178 -3.41 0.76 -3.17
N HIS A 179 -2.52 1.54 -2.59
CA HIS A 179 -1.51 2.25 -3.35
C HIS A 179 -0.14 2.32 -2.64
N CYS A 180 0.85 2.76 -3.39
CA CYS A 180 2.22 3.03 -2.96
C CYS A 180 2.73 4.28 -3.69
N SER A 181 4.01 4.38 -3.98
CA SER A 181 4.62 5.49 -4.74
C SER A 181 4.35 5.39 -6.23
#